data_bd1dc23d5a4f01b004ad18d7f57e5752
#
_entry.id   bd1dc23d5a4f01b004ad18d7f57e5752
#
_cell.length_a   1.000
_cell.length_b   1.000
_cell.length_c   1.000
_cell.angle_alpha   90.00
_cell.angle_beta   90.00
_cell.angle_gamma   90.00
#
_symmetry.space_group_name_H-M   'P 1'
#
loop_
_entity.id
_entity.type
_entity.pdbx_description
1 polymer ?
#
loop_
_entity_poly.entity_id
_entity_poly.type
_entity_poly.pdbx_seq_one_letter_code
_entity_poly.pdbx_strand_id
1 'polypeptide(L)'
;QRQMCIRDSNNSAKNSLFSLEERVSMIEEMTKDIPNVTVASFDGLLVEFMNKIDATIIVRGLRAVTDFEYELQIAQANHVQDSNIETIFLTSDLSYSYLSSTIVKEFASYGGDISNFVPERFIERIYKKYENR
;
A
#
# COMPACT_ATOMS: atom_id res chain seq x y z
N GLN A 1 -24.11 4.39 1.26
CA GLN A 1 -22.99 4.77 0.39
C GLN A 1 -21.78 3.94 0.83
N ARG A 2 -21.24 3.08 -0.06
CA ARG A 2 -20.05 2.28 0.27
C ARG A 2 -18.83 3.18 0.16
N GLN A 3 -18.15 3.39 1.27
CA GLN A 3 -16.92 4.16 1.34
C GLN A 3 -15.73 3.21 1.40
N MET A 4 -14.69 3.48 0.62
CA MET A 4 -13.43 2.77 0.69
C MET A 4 -12.41 3.63 1.44
N CYS A 5 -11.77 3.04 2.45
CA CYS A 5 -10.66 3.67 3.15
C CYS A 5 -9.35 3.01 2.72
N ILE A 6 -8.42 3.80 2.21
CA ILE A 6 -7.06 3.35 1.92
C ILE A 6 -6.21 3.63 3.15
N ARG A 7 -5.67 2.56 3.72
CA ARG A 7 -4.82 2.64 4.91
C ARG A 7 -3.35 2.56 4.53
N ASP A 8 -2.56 3.50 5.01
CA ASP A 8 -1.11 3.36 5.09
C ASP A 8 -0.67 3.14 6.54
N SER A 9 0.17 2.13 6.78
CA SER A 9 0.64 1.78 8.12
C SER A 9 2.08 2.24 8.33
N ASN A 10 2.33 2.78 9.51
CA ASN A 10 3.69 3.05 9.94
C ASN A 10 4.36 1.73 10.38
N ASN A 11 4.95 1.02 9.42
CA ASN A 11 5.77 -0.16 9.73
C ASN A 11 7.24 0.26 9.88
N SER A 12 7.67 0.48 11.10
CA SER A 12 9.04 0.88 11.46
C SER A 12 10.13 -0.11 11.01
N ALA A 13 9.76 -1.37 10.72
CA ALA A 13 10.68 -2.38 10.21
C ALA A 13 10.99 -2.25 8.71
N LYS A 14 10.23 -1.43 7.95
CA LYS A 14 10.47 -1.20 6.53
C LYS A 14 11.17 0.14 6.32
N ASN A 15 12.38 0.10 5.72
CA ASN A 15 13.07 1.29 5.21
C ASN A 15 12.29 1.91 4.04
N SER A 16 11.28 2.72 4.37
CA SER A 16 10.48 3.43 3.38
C SER A 16 11.27 4.61 2.79
N LEU A 17 11.18 4.82 1.47
CA LEU A 17 11.82 5.95 0.80
C LEU A 17 11.15 7.29 1.18
N PHE A 18 9.84 7.25 1.39
CA PHE A 18 9.01 8.39 1.73
C PHE A 18 8.52 8.30 3.18
N SER A 19 8.36 9.45 3.84
CA SER A 19 7.72 9.54 5.15
C SER A 19 6.25 9.10 5.07
N LEU A 20 5.61 8.90 6.23
CA LEU A 20 4.19 8.54 6.28
C LEU A 20 3.32 9.64 5.65
N GLU A 21 3.63 10.90 5.97
CA GLU A 21 2.91 12.08 5.47
C GLU A 21 3.05 12.20 3.94
N GLU A 22 4.26 11.98 3.42
CA GLU A 22 4.51 11.98 1.97
C GLU A 22 3.70 10.88 1.27
N ARG A 23 3.67 9.67 1.84
CA ARG A 23 2.91 8.55 1.27
C ARG A 23 1.41 8.82 1.27
N VAL A 24 0.87 9.33 2.38
CA VAL A 24 -0.55 9.71 2.49
C VAL A 24 -0.88 10.75 1.42
N SER A 25 -0.09 11.83 1.33
CA SER A 25 -0.29 12.88 0.32
C SER A 25 -0.23 12.34 -1.12
N MET A 26 0.68 11.41 -1.41
CA MET A 26 0.78 10.80 -2.74
C MET A 26 -0.46 9.94 -3.07
N ILE A 27 -0.99 9.20 -2.10
CA ILE A 27 -2.20 8.39 -2.28
C ILE A 27 -3.42 9.31 -2.45
N GLU A 28 -3.54 10.37 -1.66
CA GLU A 28 -4.59 11.38 -1.81
C GLU A 28 -4.58 12.01 -3.20
N GLU A 29 -3.39 12.37 -3.70
CA GLU A 29 -3.21 12.90 -5.06
C GLU A 29 -3.67 11.90 -6.14
N MET A 30 -3.42 10.59 -5.94
CA MET A 30 -3.86 9.55 -6.87
C MET A 30 -5.35 9.29 -6.84
N THR A 31 -6.00 9.50 -5.72
CA THR A 31 -7.39 9.12 -5.49
C THR A 31 -8.37 10.30 -5.47
N LYS A 32 -7.87 11.53 -5.67
CA LYS A 32 -8.66 12.77 -5.60
C LYS A 32 -9.93 12.79 -6.47
N ASP A 33 -9.88 12.08 -7.60
CA ASP A 33 -10.98 12.01 -8.56
C ASP A 33 -11.95 10.84 -8.28
N ILE A 34 -11.73 10.10 -7.18
CA ILE A 34 -12.57 8.97 -6.75
C ILE A 34 -13.40 9.39 -5.52
N PRO A 35 -14.67 9.76 -5.69
CA PRO A 35 -15.44 10.49 -4.67
C PRO A 35 -15.78 9.67 -3.41
N ASN A 36 -15.66 8.34 -3.46
CA ASN A 36 -15.96 7.44 -2.35
C ASN A 36 -14.71 6.81 -1.72
N VAL A 37 -13.56 7.44 -1.91
CA VAL A 37 -12.28 7.02 -1.30
C VAL A 37 -11.85 8.03 -0.25
N THR A 38 -11.44 7.53 0.90
CA THR A 38 -10.78 8.30 1.96
C THR A 38 -9.42 7.68 2.23
N VAL A 39 -8.39 8.50 2.38
CA VAL A 39 -7.06 8.06 2.76
C VAL A 39 -6.86 8.29 4.26
N ALA A 40 -6.35 7.29 4.97
CA ALA A 40 -6.06 7.41 6.39
C ALA A 40 -4.76 6.71 6.75
N SER A 41 -4.07 7.24 7.74
CA SER A 41 -2.96 6.59 8.41
C SER A 41 -3.40 6.14 9.81
N PHE A 42 -2.89 5.01 10.24
CA PHE A 42 -3.14 4.48 11.57
C PHE A 42 -1.92 3.71 12.07
N ASP A 43 -1.62 3.87 13.34
CA ASP A 43 -0.60 3.10 14.04
C ASP A 43 -1.28 2.10 14.98
N GLY A 44 -0.85 0.84 14.94
CA GLY A 44 -1.44 -0.25 15.73
C GLY A 44 -2.05 -1.38 14.91
N LEU A 45 -2.92 -2.16 15.51
CA LEU A 45 -3.53 -3.33 14.88
C LEU A 45 -4.59 -2.93 13.84
N LEU A 46 -4.59 -3.63 12.70
CA LEU A 46 -5.55 -3.36 11.62
C LEU A 46 -7.00 -3.56 12.10
N VAL A 47 -7.24 -4.56 12.95
CA VAL A 47 -8.56 -4.86 13.53
C VAL A 47 -9.10 -3.67 14.33
N GLU A 48 -8.27 -3.03 15.16
CA GLU A 48 -8.67 -1.85 15.92
C GLU A 48 -9.05 -0.66 15.00
N PHE A 49 -8.29 -0.49 13.93
CA PHE A 49 -8.61 0.53 12.93
C PHE A 49 -9.94 0.22 12.21
N MET A 50 -10.16 -1.04 11.80
CA MET A 50 -11.40 -1.47 11.16
C MET A 50 -12.62 -1.18 12.04
N ASN A 51 -12.54 -1.52 13.33
CA ASN A 51 -13.61 -1.26 14.29
C ASN A 51 -13.85 0.25 14.48
N LYS A 52 -12.79 1.06 14.49
CA LYS A 52 -12.91 2.51 14.62
C LYS A 52 -13.66 3.18 13.46
N ILE A 53 -13.54 2.62 12.25
CA ILE A 53 -14.19 3.16 11.04
C ILE A 53 -15.45 2.38 10.64
N ASP A 54 -15.92 1.45 11.49
CA ASP A 54 -17.08 0.58 11.24
C ASP A 54 -16.98 -0.16 9.91
N ALA A 55 -15.80 -0.71 9.60
CA ALA A 55 -15.54 -1.46 8.38
C ALA A 55 -15.28 -2.94 8.70
N THR A 56 -15.83 -3.83 7.88
CA THR A 56 -15.75 -5.28 8.07
C THR A 56 -15.02 -6.01 6.95
N ILE A 57 -14.69 -5.33 5.85
CA ILE A 57 -14.05 -5.95 4.69
C ILE A 57 -12.68 -5.33 4.44
N ILE A 58 -11.66 -6.18 4.41
CA ILE A 58 -10.30 -5.83 3.99
C ILE A 58 -10.10 -6.30 2.55
N VAL A 59 -9.56 -5.45 1.69
CA VAL A 59 -9.15 -5.84 0.34
C VAL A 59 -7.63 -5.83 0.25
N ARG A 60 -7.05 -6.94 -0.21
CA ARG A 60 -5.60 -7.11 -0.38
C ARG A 60 -5.26 -7.50 -1.80
N GLY A 61 -4.21 -6.88 -2.36
CA GLY A 61 -3.66 -7.25 -3.66
C GLY A 61 -2.59 -8.33 -3.53
N LEU A 62 -2.63 -9.33 -4.40
CA LEU A 62 -1.64 -10.41 -4.48
C LEU A 62 -0.90 -10.34 -5.81
N ARG A 63 0.42 -10.42 -5.78
CA ARG A 63 1.28 -10.41 -6.97
C ARG A 63 1.85 -11.78 -7.29
N ALA A 64 2.22 -12.56 -6.28
CA ALA A 64 2.86 -13.85 -6.40
C ALA A 64 2.40 -14.83 -5.32
N VAL A 65 2.68 -16.11 -5.52
CA VAL A 65 2.33 -17.18 -4.55
C VAL A 65 2.96 -16.93 -3.18
N THR A 66 4.19 -16.43 -3.14
CA THR A 66 4.90 -16.12 -1.90
C THR A 66 4.24 -14.99 -1.10
N ASP A 67 3.61 -14.03 -1.77
CA ASP A 67 2.83 -12.98 -1.09
C ASP A 67 1.57 -13.59 -0.45
N PHE A 68 0.96 -14.59 -1.10
CA PHE A 68 -0.31 -15.19 -0.66
C PHE A 68 -0.20 -15.87 0.70
N GLU A 69 0.85 -16.65 0.95
CA GLU A 69 1.01 -17.37 2.22
C GLU A 69 1.04 -16.39 3.41
N TYR A 70 1.82 -15.33 3.30
CA TYR A 70 1.92 -14.31 4.33
C TYR A 70 0.60 -13.54 4.51
N GLU A 71 0.00 -13.12 3.42
CA GLU A 71 -1.27 -12.37 3.45
C GLU A 71 -2.43 -13.23 4.01
N LEU A 72 -2.44 -14.54 3.70
CA LEU A 72 -3.41 -15.48 4.25
C LEU A 72 -3.25 -15.63 5.78
N GLN A 73 -2.02 -15.74 6.28
CA GLN A 73 -1.77 -15.81 7.72
C GLN A 73 -2.26 -14.54 8.44
N ILE A 74 -2.02 -13.36 7.85
CA ILE A 74 -2.51 -12.09 8.40
C ILE A 74 -4.05 -12.04 8.38
N ALA A 75 -4.67 -12.47 7.29
CA ALA A 75 -6.13 -12.51 7.18
C ALA A 75 -6.76 -13.43 8.26
N GLN A 76 -6.20 -14.61 8.44
CA GLN A 76 -6.64 -15.55 9.48
C GLN A 76 -6.44 -14.95 10.89
N ALA A 77 -5.30 -14.32 11.16
CA ALA A 77 -5.05 -13.66 12.44
C ALA A 77 -6.05 -12.53 12.72
N ASN A 78 -6.37 -11.71 11.71
CA ASN A 78 -7.38 -10.66 11.86
C ASN A 78 -8.77 -11.25 12.15
N HIS A 79 -9.18 -12.31 11.44
CA HIS A 79 -10.46 -12.98 11.65
C HIS A 79 -10.56 -13.63 13.04
N VAL A 80 -9.45 -14.18 13.56
CA VAL A 80 -9.40 -14.71 14.94
C VAL A 80 -9.58 -13.61 15.98
N GLN A 81 -9.05 -12.40 15.72
CA GLN A 81 -9.21 -11.24 16.60
C GLN A 81 -10.64 -10.67 16.55
N ASP A 82 -11.26 -10.65 15.38
CA ASP A 82 -12.64 -10.22 15.18
C ASP A 82 -13.27 -11.00 14.02
N SER A 83 -14.19 -11.90 14.33
CA SER A 83 -14.84 -12.77 13.36
C SER A 83 -15.78 -12.05 12.37
N ASN A 84 -16.08 -10.76 12.58
CA ASN A 84 -16.84 -9.96 11.65
C ASN A 84 -15.96 -9.39 10.52
N ILE A 85 -14.63 -9.46 10.67
CA ILE A 85 -13.70 -8.95 9.67
C ILE A 85 -13.34 -10.05 8.67
N GLU A 86 -13.63 -9.78 7.40
CA GLU A 86 -13.33 -10.66 6.27
C GLU A 86 -12.28 -10.03 5.36
N THR A 87 -11.43 -10.88 4.76
CA THR A 87 -10.41 -10.43 3.80
C THR A 87 -10.68 -10.99 2.42
N ILE A 88 -10.73 -10.09 1.42
CA ILE A 88 -10.86 -10.42 0.00
C ILE A 88 -9.51 -10.22 -0.66
N PHE A 89 -9.06 -11.22 -1.41
CA PHE A 89 -7.83 -11.16 -2.19
C PHE A 89 -8.13 -10.92 -3.67
N LEU A 90 -7.45 -9.93 -4.25
CA LEU A 90 -7.49 -9.64 -5.68
C LEU A 90 -6.10 -9.85 -6.25
N THR A 91 -6.00 -10.55 -7.38
CA THR A 91 -4.73 -10.70 -8.09
C THR A 91 -4.40 -9.43 -8.86
N SER A 92 -3.12 -9.03 -8.84
CA SER A 92 -2.64 -7.94 -9.69
C SER A 92 -2.62 -8.37 -11.16
N ASP A 93 -2.62 -7.39 -12.07
CA ASP A 93 -2.35 -7.64 -13.48
C ASP A 93 -0.96 -8.26 -13.66
N LEU A 94 -0.84 -9.19 -14.63
CA LEU A 94 0.41 -9.90 -14.92
C LEU A 94 1.55 -8.94 -15.30
N SER A 95 1.22 -7.82 -15.95
CA SER A 95 2.18 -6.78 -16.31
C SER A 95 2.87 -6.13 -15.11
N TYR A 96 2.28 -6.22 -13.91
CA TYR A 96 2.83 -5.67 -12.66
C TYR A 96 3.25 -6.74 -11.65
N SER A 97 3.16 -8.02 -12.01
CA SER A 97 3.42 -9.13 -11.07
C SER A 97 4.86 -9.13 -10.54
N TYR A 98 5.82 -8.70 -11.35
CA TYR A 98 7.24 -8.59 -10.98
C TYR A 98 7.57 -7.32 -10.17
N LEU A 99 6.68 -6.32 -10.18
CA LEU A 99 6.98 -4.99 -9.66
C LEU A 99 6.98 -4.99 -8.13
N SER A 100 8.02 -4.44 -7.54
CA SER A 100 8.12 -4.21 -6.10
C SER A 100 8.78 -2.86 -5.81
N SER A 101 8.52 -2.32 -4.63
CA SER A 101 9.20 -1.10 -4.18
C SER A 101 10.72 -1.25 -4.09
N THR A 102 11.22 -2.46 -3.88
CA THR A 102 12.66 -2.75 -3.86
C THR A 102 13.27 -2.56 -5.24
N ILE A 103 12.64 -3.13 -6.27
CA ILE A 103 13.09 -2.99 -7.67
C ILE A 103 13.07 -1.50 -8.08
N VAL A 104 11.97 -0.78 -7.82
CA VAL A 104 11.88 0.65 -8.15
C VAL A 104 12.97 1.45 -7.46
N LYS A 105 13.21 1.21 -6.18
CA LYS A 105 14.27 1.88 -5.41
C LYS A 105 15.67 1.60 -5.94
N GLU A 106 15.93 0.34 -6.32
CA GLU A 106 17.22 -0.06 -6.88
C GLU A 106 17.48 0.66 -8.21
N PHE A 107 16.55 0.57 -9.17
CA PHE A 107 16.68 1.27 -10.45
C PHE A 107 16.85 2.79 -10.27
N ALA A 108 16.01 3.41 -9.44
CA ALA A 108 16.11 4.85 -9.20
C ALA A 108 17.44 5.26 -8.55
N SER A 109 18.00 4.44 -7.66
CA SER A 109 19.28 4.74 -6.98
C SER A 109 20.49 4.78 -7.93
N TYR A 110 20.39 4.08 -9.05
CA TYR A 110 21.42 4.08 -10.12
C TYR A 110 21.07 5.01 -11.29
N GLY A 111 20.00 5.81 -11.17
CA GLY A 111 19.56 6.71 -12.25
C GLY A 111 18.92 5.99 -13.44
N GLY A 112 18.51 4.71 -13.26
CA GLY A 112 17.82 3.93 -14.28
C GLY A 112 16.40 4.42 -14.52
N ASP A 113 15.87 4.21 -15.73
CA ASP A 113 14.51 4.61 -16.10
C ASP A 113 13.45 3.83 -15.31
N ILE A 114 12.58 4.57 -14.61
CA ILE A 114 11.47 4.03 -13.81
C ILE A 114 10.09 4.42 -14.36
N SER A 115 10.01 4.95 -15.58
CA SER A 115 8.77 5.44 -16.19
C SER A 115 7.70 4.36 -16.36
N ASN A 116 8.13 3.10 -16.57
CA ASN A 116 7.23 1.94 -16.66
C ASN A 116 6.84 1.34 -15.31
N PHE A 117 7.40 1.83 -14.21
CA PHE A 117 7.20 1.27 -12.86
C PHE A 117 6.29 2.11 -11.99
N VAL A 118 6.25 3.43 -12.22
CA VAL A 118 5.52 4.38 -11.38
C VAL A 118 4.81 5.44 -12.24
N PRO A 119 3.71 6.03 -11.74
CA PRO A 119 3.07 7.14 -12.41
C PRO A 119 4.03 8.31 -12.62
N GLU A 120 4.02 8.92 -13.82
CA GLU A 120 4.92 9.99 -14.25
C GLU A 120 5.08 11.11 -13.20
N ARG A 121 3.98 11.52 -12.57
CA ARG A 121 3.93 12.58 -11.55
C ARG A 121 4.81 12.33 -10.32
N PHE A 122 5.24 11.08 -10.07
CA PHE A 122 6.06 10.72 -8.92
C PHE A 122 7.52 10.43 -9.26
N ILE A 123 7.88 10.32 -10.53
CA ILE A 123 9.23 9.98 -10.99
C ILE A 123 10.25 10.95 -10.40
N GLU A 124 10.03 12.25 -10.59
CA GLU A 124 10.94 13.30 -10.10
C GLU A 124 11.08 13.29 -8.56
N ARG A 125 9.96 13.04 -7.85
CA ARG A 125 9.99 12.94 -6.37
C ARG A 125 10.84 11.76 -5.89
N ILE A 126 10.84 10.66 -6.65
CA ILE A 126 11.66 9.48 -6.34
C ILE A 126 13.13 9.79 -6.57
N TYR A 127 13.51 10.35 -7.71
CA TYR A 127 14.92 10.68 -8.00
C TYR A 127 15.49 11.69 -7.00
N LYS A 128 14.75 12.72 -6.62
CA LYS A 128 15.17 13.70 -5.60
C LYS A 128 15.57 13.09 -4.25
N LYS A 129 15.02 11.91 -3.91
CA LYS A 129 15.40 11.18 -2.68
C LYS A 129 16.81 10.59 -2.76
N TYR A 130 17.39 10.48 -3.95
CA TYR A 130 18.74 9.93 -4.17
C TYR A 130 19.78 10.98 -4.53
N GLU A 131 19.38 12.16 -5.00
CA GLU A 131 20.28 13.27 -5.32
C GLU A 131 21.02 13.84 -4.09
N ASN A 132 20.47 13.65 -2.90
CA ASN A 132 21.01 14.15 -1.62
C ASN A 132 21.70 13.07 -0.77
N ARG A 133 22.15 11.97 -1.38
CA ARG A 133 22.87 10.90 -0.69
C ARG A 133 24.34 10.81 -1.07
#